data_5926c89500e6242170c3eadc216ce937
#
_entry.id   5926c89500e6242170c3eadc216ce937
#
_cell.length_a   1.000
_cell.length_b   1.000
_cell.length_c   1.000
_cell.angle_alpha   90.00
_cell.angle_beta   90.00
_cell.angle_gamma   90.00
#
_symmetry.space_group_name_H-M   'P 1'
#
loop_
_entity.id
_entity.type
_entity.pdbx_description
1 polymer ?
#
loop_
_entity_poly.entity_id
_entity_poly.type
_entity_poly.pdbx_seq_one_letter_code
_entity_poly.pdbx_strand_id
1 'polypeptide(L)'
;DRVIITPTEGTLMVKKLGFAAAKLLQELLEPDSVVAISGGSTMAAVAEEMPVLPFNPIVVPARGGVGEVVEYQANVIASVLAERLRGTYKMLHLPDGLSQDSLHMLMTCEPQIKEIGDLISRTDVLLFGIGTAMRMADQRHIADDVRKQLVDNHAVGEALGQYCDIDG
;
A
#
# COMPACT_ATOMS: atom_id res chain seq x y z
N ASP A 1 8.95 -5.00 -18.40
CA ASP A 1 7.85 -5.34 -17.49
C ASP A 1 7.84 -6.85 -17.24
N ARG A 2 7.50 -7.28 -16.03
CA ARG A 2 7.48 -8.68 -15.63
C ARG A 2 6.11 -9.03 -15.04
N VAL A 3 5.51 -10.14 -15.49
CA VAL A 3 4.25 -10.69 -14.95
C VAL A 3 4.55 -12.04 -14.32
N ILE A 4 4.08 -12.25 -13.08
CA ILE A 4 4.17 -13.52 -12.37
C ILE A 4 2.75 -14.04 -12.14
N ILE A 5 2.42 -15.17 -12.77
CA ILE A 5 1.12 -15.82 -12.61
C ILE A 5 1.25 -16.90 -11.53
N THR A 6 0.45 -16.79 -10.49
CA THR A 6 0.41 -17.77 -9.40
C THR A 6 -0.91 -18.54 -9.46
N PRO A 7 -0.89 -19.86 -9.55
CA PRO A 7 -2.11 -20.66 -9.49
C PRO A 7 -2.81 -20.47 -8.15
N THR A 8 -4.03 -19.97 -8.17
CA THR A 8 -4.79 -19.63 -6.97
C THR A 8 -6.10 -20.41 -6.96
N GLU A 9 -6.15 -21.50 -6.25
CA GLU A 9 -7.38 -22.23 -5.99
C GLU A 9 -7.70 -22.18 -4.49
N GLY A 10 -8.96 -21.87 -4.15
CA GLY A 10 -9.51 -21.94 -2.81
C GLY A 10 -9.02 -20.88 -1.83
N THR A 11 -9.12 -21.19 -0.54
CA THR A 11 -8.89 -20.27 0.60
C THR A 11 -7.44 -19.79 0.76
N LEU A 12 -6.48 -20.40 0.06
CA LEU A 12 -5.05 -20.06 0.14
C LEU A 12 -4.60 -19.01 -0.89
N MET A 13 -5.51 -18.42 -1.66
CA MET A 13 -5.19 -17.49 -2.74
C MET A 13 -4.32 -16.32 -2.27
N VAL A 14 -4.76 -15.60 -1.24
CA VAL A 14 -4.04 -14.42 -0.73
C VAL A 14 -2.65 -14.80 -0.21
N LYS A 15 -2.52 -15.92 0.48
CA LYS A 15 -1.23 -16.42 0.98
C LYS A 15 -0.27 -16.76 -0.16
N LYS A 16 -0.73 -17.43 -1.21
CA LYS A 16 0.09 -17.76 -2.39
C LYS A 16 0.54 -16.51 -3.13
N LEU A 17 -0.35 -15.52 -3.27
CA LEU A 17 0.00 -14.21 -3.85
C LEU A 17 1.04 -13.51 -2.97
N GLY A 18 0.84 -13.49 -1.66
CA GLY A 18 1.80 -12.94 -0.70
C GLY A 18 3.17 -13.55 -0.83
N PHE A 19 3.26 -14.89 -0.88
CA PHE A 19 4.51 -15.61 -1.06
C PHE A 19 5.20 -15.27 -2.40
N ALA A 20 4.46 -15.25 -3.50
CA ALA A 20 5.02 -14.92 -4.82
C ALA A 20 5.55 -13.47 -4.87
N ALA A 21 4.79 -12.53 -4.31
CA ALA A 21 5.20 -11.12 -4.23
C ALA A 21 6.39 -10.93 -3.27
N ALA A 22 6.42 -11.62 -2.13
CA ALA A 22 7.56 -11.59 -1.21
C ALA A 22 8.84 -12.11 -1.89
N LYS A 23 8.74 -13.16 -2.70
CA LYS A 23 9.87 -13.66 -3.48
C LYS A 23 10.35 -12.65 -4.52
N LEU A 24 9.43 -11.99 -5.24
CA LEU A 24 9.80 -10.94 -6.19
C LEU A 24 10.45 -9.75 -5.47
N LEU A 25 9.92 -9.36 -4.32
CA LEU A 25 10.49 -8.26 -3.53
C LEU A 25 11.94 -8.54 -3.15
N GLN A 26 12.28 -9.77 -2.74
CA GLN A 26 13.66 -10.15 -2.43
C GLN A 26 14.61 -9.99 -3.63
N GLU A 27 14.12 -10.18 -4.85
CA GLU A 27 14.92 -10.01 -6.06
C GLU A 27 15.15 -8.53 -6.42
N LEU A 28 14.28 -7.64 -5.94
CA LEU A 28 14.29 -6.19 -6.23
C LEU A 28 14.98 -5.37 -5.15
N LEU A 29 15.09 -5.92 -3.94
CA LEU A 29 15.67 -5.18 -2.81
C LEU A 29 17.18 -5.10 -2.91
N GLU A 30 17.68 -3.91 -2.70
CA GLU A 30 19.11 -3.64 -2.42
C GLU A 30 19.26 -3.24 -0.94
N PRO A 31 20.46 -3.34 -0.36
CA PRO A 31 20.71 -2.85 0.98
C PRO A 31 20.32 -1.36 1.12
N ASP A 32 19.71 -1.02 2.24
CA ASP A 32 19.27 0.34 2.58
C ASP A 32 18.23 0.96 1.64
N SER A 33 17.52 0.15 0.81
CA SER A 33 16.42 0.60 -0.03
C SER A 33 15.30 1.27 0.77
N VAL A 34 14.60 2.21 0.15
CA VAL A 34 13.33 2.74 0.65
C VAL A 34 12.18 1.96 0.02
N VAL A 35 11.37 1.33 0.87
CA VAL A 35 10.22 0.52 0.46
C VAL A 35 8.93 1.20 0.92
N ALA A 36 8.06 1.57 0.00
CA ALA A 36 6.71 2.02 0.33
C ALA A 36 5.70 0.87 0.17
N ILE A 37 4.80 0.70 1.14
CA ILE A 37 3.80 -0.36 1.12
C ILE A 37 2.41 0.16 1.43
N SER A 38 1.40 -0.24 0.66
CA SER A 38 0.02 0.09 0.93
C SER A 38 -0.60 -0.84 1.99
N GLY A 39 -1.79 -0.50 2.44
CA GLY A 39 -2.63 -1.39 3.25
C GLY A 39 -3.28 -2.51 2.44
N GLY A 40 -4.00 -3.38 3.14
CA GLY A 40 -4.83 -4.44 2.58
C GLY A 40 -4.33 -5.85 2.84
N SER A 41 -5.24 -6.83 2.73
CA SER A 41 -4.98 -8.23 3.07
C SER A 41 -3.86 -8.88 2.25
N THR A 42 -3.72 -8.50 0.98
CA THR A 42 -2.64 -9.02 0.13
C THR A 42 -1.28 -8.50 0.57
N MET A 43 -1.19 -7.21 0.93
CA MET A 43 0.05 -6.62 1.44
C MET A 43 0.44 -7.17 2.81
N ALA A 44 -0.56 -7.42 3.68
CA ALA A 44 -0.33 -8.13 4.95
C ALA A 44 0.28 -9.52 4.70
N ALA A 45 -0.27 -10.28 3.75
CA ALA A 45 0.27 -11.59 3.39
C ALA A 45 1.70 -11.50 2.80
N VAL A 46 2.02 -10.46 2.04
CA VAL A 46 3.41 -10.23 1.57
C VAL A 46 4.36 -10.07 2.75
N ALA A 47 3.99 -9.24 3.73
CA ALA A 47 4.83 -9.00 4.90
C ALA A 47 4.96 -10.27 5.77
N GLU A 48 3.89 -11.04 5.94
CA GLU A 48 3.90 -12.29 6.70
C GLU A 48 4.72 -13.40 6.04
N GLU A 49 4.66 -13.52 4.71
CA GLU A 49 5.39 -14.53 3.94
C GLU A 49 6.85 -14.13 3.66
N MET A 50 7.25 -12.91 4.01
CA MET A 50 8.63 -12.46 3.87
C MET A 50 9.54 -13.22 4.84
N PRO A 51 10.60 -13.91 4.38
CA PRO A 51 11.59 -14.50 5.27
C PRO A 51 12.41 -13.41 5.98
N VAL A 52 13.06 -13.79 7.07
CA VAL A 52 13.96 -12.86 7.79
C VAL A 52 15.26 -12.72 7.00
N LEU A 53 15.51 -11.51 6.49
CA LEU A 53 16.67 -11.19 5.64
C LEU A 53 17.30 -9.84 6.05
N PRO A 54 18.64 -9.71 6.00
CA PRO A 54 19.34 -8.51 6.46
C PRO A 54 19.52 -7.45 5.34
N PHE A 55 18.42 -6.96 4.76
CA PHE A 55 18.48 -5.87 3.77
C PHE A 55 18.53 -4.49 4.39
N ASN A 56 18.10 -4.34 5.65
CA ASN A 56 18.03 -3.09 6.41
C ASN A 56 17.28 -1.93 5.72
N PRO A 57 16.16 -2.14 5.02
CA PRO A 57 15.45 -1.07 4.33
C PRO A 57 14.83 -0.08 5.30
N ILE A 58 14.47 1.10 4.78
CA ILE A 58 13.50 1.99 5.42
C ILE A 58 12.13 1.67 4.83
N VAL A 59 11.20 1.17 5.64
CA VAL A 59 9.84 0.86 5.18
C VAL A 59 8.89 1.97 5.61
N VAL A 60 8.09 2.47 4.67
CA VAL A 60 7.11 3.53 4.90
C VAL A 60 5.73 3.11 4.38
N PRO A 61 4.63 3.54 5.02
CA PRO A 61 3.32 3.38 4.43
C PRO A 61 3.17 4.29 3.20
N ALA A 62 2.68 3.74 2.10
CA ALA A 62 2.47 4.50 0.87
C ALA A 62 1.32 5.52 0.96
N ARG A 63 0.43 5.34 1.94
CA ARG A 63 -0.77 6.17 2.15
C ARG A 63 -1.19 6.19 3.61
N GLY A 64 -2.10 7.12 3.95
CA GLY A 64 -2.81 7.15 5.23
C GLY A 64 -3.66 5.90 5.48
N GLY A 65 -4.12 5.74 6.73
CA GLY A 65 -4.88 4.57 7.15
C GLY A 65 -6.28 4.50 6.54
N VAL A 66 -6.71 3.32 6.12
CA VAL A 66 -8.04 3.00 5.59
C VAL A 66 -8.59 1.75 6.25
N GLY A 67 -9.88 1.77 6.59
CA GLY A 67 -10.59 0.60 7.09
C GLY A 67 -10.37 0.34 8.59
N GLU A 68 -11.12 -0.65 9.11
CA GLU A 68 -11.20 -0.94 10.55
C GLU A 68 -10.30 -2.10 11.01
N VAL A 69 -9.84 -2.93 10.08
CA VAL A 69 -9.02 -4.11 10.39
C VAL A 69 -7.58 -3.68 10.61
N VAL A 70 -7.12 -3.78 11.86
CA VAL A 70 -5.80 -3.29 12.28
C VAL A 70 -4.66 -3.95 11.50
N GLU A 71 -4.72 -5.24 11.28
CA GLU A 71 -3.70 -6.04 10.58
C GLU A 71 -3.54 -5.64 9.10
N TYR A 72 -4.55 -4.94 8.53
CA TYR A 72 -4.53 -4.48 7.15
C TYR A 72 -4.15 -3.00 7.01
N GLN A 73 -3.84 -2.33 8.12
CA GLN A 73 -3.36 -0.96 8.11
C GLN A 73 -1.92 -0.88 7.58
N ALA A 74 -1.66 0.08 6.68
CA ALA A 74 -0.35 0.24 6.06
C ALA A 74 0.78 0.43 7.08
N ASN A 75 0.53 1.14 8.19
CA ASN A 75 1.49 1.32 9.28
C ASN A 75 1.87 -0.01 9.95
N VAL A 76 0.90 -0.90 10.18
CA VAL A 76 1.12 -2.22 10.79
C VAL A 76 1.91 -3.11 9.82
N ILE A 77 1.50 -3.15 8.56
CA ILE A 77 2.18 -3.93 7.52
C ILE A 77 3.62 -3.46 7.32
N ALA A 78 3.85 -2.14 7.30
CA ALA A 78 5.19 -1.56 7.19
C ALA A 78 6.09 -1.99 8.37
N SER A 79 5.55 -2.02 9.60
CA SER A 79 6.32 -2.47 10.76
C SER A 79 6.69 -3.95 10.69
N VAL A 80 5.76 -4.82 10.27
CA VAL A 80 6.00 -6.26 10.11
C VAL A 80 7.04 -6.52 9.02
N LEU A 81 6.90 -5.84 7.87
CA LEU A 81 7.86 -5.98 6.77
C LEU A 81 9.26 -5.51 7.16
N ALA A 82 9.38 -4.38 7.86
CA ALA A 82 10.66 -3.87 8.36
C ALA A 82 11.33 -4.85 9.33
N GLU A 83 10.57 -5.44 10.26
CA GLU A 83 11.08 -6.47 11.18
C GLU A 83 11.65 -7.67 10.43
N ARG A 84 10.91 -8.20 9.43
CA ARG A 84 11.35 -9.31 8.58
C ARG A 84 12.64 -8.99 7.82
N LEU A 85 12.79 -7.77 7.36
CA LEU A 85 13.95 -7.33 6.59
C LEU A 85 15.07 -6.73 7.46
N ARG A 86 14.94 -6.78 8.80
CA ARG A 86 15.85 -6.17 9.77
C ARG A 86 16.11 -4.68 9.52
N GLY A 87 15.12 -4.01 8.93
CA GLY A 87 15.14 -2.60 8.61
C GLY A 87 14.48 -1.74 9.69
N THR A 88 14.23 -0.50 9.33
CA THR A 88 13.47 0.45 10.15
C THR A 88 12.16 0.80 9.45
N TYR A 89 11.18 1.28 10.22
CA TYR A 89 9.94 1.79 9.63
C TYR A 89 9.63 3.19 10.15
N LYS A 90 8.89 3.95 9.34
CA LYS A 90 8.34 5.25 9.73
C LYS A 90 6.81 5.15 9.68
N MET A 91 6.14 5.75 10.64
CA MET A 91 4.67 5.74 10.71
C MET A 91 4.11 7.02 10.11
N LEU A 92 3.14 6.88 9.22
CA LEU A 92 2.38 8.00 8.67
C LEU A 92 1.07 8.17 9.47
N HIS A 93 1.02 9.19 10.31
CA HIS A 93 -0.15 9.52 11.13
C HIS A 93 -1.09 10.48 10.40
N LEU A 94 -1.54 10.08 9.22
CA LEU A 94 -2.54 10.82 8.44
C LEU A 94 -3.73 9.92 8.12
N PRO A 95 -4.96 10.44 8.18
CA PRO A 95 -6.11 9.73 7.64
C PRO A 95 -6.01 9.65 6.11
N ASP A 96 -6.63 8.61 5.53
CA ASP A 96 -6.85 8.59 4.10
C ASP A 96 -7.92 9.62 3.68
N GLY A 97 -7.87 10.09 2.42
CA GLY A 97 -8.88 10.98 1.86
C GLY A 97 -8.74 12.46 2.24
N LEU A 98 -7.58 12.91 2.72
CA LEU A 98 -7.31 14.34 2.87
C LEU A 98 -7.36 15.04 1.51
N SER A 99 -7.90 16.29 1.51
CA SER A 99 -7.84 17.14 0.32
C SER A 99 -6.38 17.49 -0.03
N GLN A 100 -6.12 17.78 -1.30
CA GLN A 100 -4.80 18.21 -1.78
C GLN A 100 -4.27 19.40 -0.99
N ASP A 101 -5.12 20.39 -0.70
CA ASP A 101 -4.74 21.60 0.05
C ASP A 101 -4.38 21.25 1.50
N SER A 102 -5.16 20.38 2.16
CA SER A 102 -4.87 19.93 3.52
C SER A 102 -3.56 19.16 3.59
N LEU A 103 -3.32 18.26 2.64
CA LEU A 103 -2.08 17.51 2.56
C LEU A 103 -0.88 18.42 2.33
N HIS A 104 -0.98 19.36 1.39
CA HIS A 104 0.07 20.34 1.11
C HIS A 104 0.41 21.20 2.33
N MET A 105 -0.62 21.66 3.05
CA MET A 105 -0.44 22.43 4.29
C MET A 105 0.31 21.60 5.34
N LEU A 106 -0.11 20.35 5.59
CA LEU A 106 0.51 19.48 6.57
C LEU A 106 1.97 19.16 6.19
N MET A 107 2.26 18.87 4.94
CA MET A 107 3.62 18.64 4.47
C MET A 107 4.51 19.89 4.57
N THR A 108 3.93 21.08 4.57
CA THR A 108 4.66 22.36 4.73
C THR A 108 4.91 22.68 6.19
N CYS A 109 3.90 22.46 7.05
CA CYS A 109 3.92 22.91 8.45
C CYS A 109 4.44 21.86 9.42
N GLU A 110 4.35 20.55 9.08
CA GLU A 110 4.67 19.46 9.98
C GLU A 110 5.93 18.70 9.50
N PRO A 111 7.10 18.92 10.14
CA PRO A 111 8.38 18.33 9.69
C PRO A 111 8.36 16.81 9.61
N GLN A 112 7.64 16.13 10.51
CA GLN A 112 7.55 14.66 10.52
C GLN A 112 6.77 14.14 9.30
N ILE A 113 5.69 14.83 8.90
CA ILE A 113 4.90 14.48 7.73
C ILE A 113 5.72 14.72 6.46
N LYS A 114 6.43 15.86 6.42
CA LYS A 114 7.34 16.16 5.32
C LYS A 114 8.44 15.10 5.17
N GLU A 115 9.07 14.67 6.25
CA GLU A 115 10.10 13.61 6.22
C GLU A 115 9.58 12.33 5.54
N ILE A 116 8.35 11.92 5.90
CA ILE A 116 7.75 10.70 5.31
C ILE A 116 7.36 10.95 3.85
N GLY A 117 6.83 12.11 3.50
CA GLY A 117 6.56 12.50 2.13
C GLY A 117 7.82 12.47 1.25
N ASP A 118 8.93 12.97 1.77
CA ASP A 118 10.24 12.94 1.12
C ASP A 118 10.74 11.49 0.93
N LEU A 119 10.49 10.59 1.90
CA LEU A 119 10.79 9.16 1.77
C LEU A 119 9.90 8.48 0.71
N ILE A 120 8.60 8.76 0.70
CA ILE A 120 7.68 8.23 -0.30
C ILE A 120 8.10 8.69 -1.72
N SER A 121 8.51 9.95 -1.88
CA SER A 121 8.90 10.48 -3.19
C SER A 121 10.18 9.87 -3.77
N ARG A 122 11.06 9.32 -2.91
CA ARG A 122 12.31 8.63 -3.29
C ARG A 122 12.26 7.12 -3.10
N THR A 123 11.06 6.54 -3.11
CA THR A 123 10.86 5.10 -2.96
C THR A 123 11.54 4.33 -4.10
N ASP A 124 12.36 3.34 -3.74
CA ASP A 124 12.97 2.41 -4.69
C ASP A 124 12.00 1.32 -5.12
N VAL A 125 11.17 0.83 -4.18
CA VAL A 125 10.17 -0.20 -4.44
C VAL A 125 8.83 0.19 -3.81
N LEU A 126 7.78 0.30 -4.63
CA LEU A 126 6.41 0.55 -4.20
C LEU A 126 5.57 -0.73 -4.33
N LEU A 127 5.01 -1.18 -3.20
CA LEU A 127 4.12 -2.33 -3.12
C LEU A 127 2.68 -1.89 -2.88
N PHE A 128 1.78 -2.30 -3.75
CA PHE A 128 0.36 -2.00 -3.58
C PHE A 128 -0.54 -3.08 -4.19
N GLY A 129 -1.76 -3.16 -3.67
CA GLY A 129 -2.81 -4.00 -4.22
C GLY A 129 -3.70 -3.23 -5.19
N ILE A 130 -4.33 -3.96 -6.09
CA ILE A 130 -5.40 -3.43 -6.96
C ILE A 130 -6.72 -4.02 -6.48
N GLY A 131 -7.68 -3.15 -6.20
CA GLY A 131 -9.04 -3.51 -5.79
C GLY A 131 -10.06 -3.22 -6.89
N THR A 132 -11.28 -3.75 -6.74
CA THR A 132 -12.40 -3.31 -7.58
C THR A 132 -12.92 -1.96 -7.09
N ALA A 133 -13.26 -1.05 -8.01
CA ALA A 133 -13.65 0.32 -7.69
C ALA A 133 -14.75 0.39 -6.63
N MET A 134 -15.85 -0.35 -6.82
CA MET A 134 -17.01 -0.26 -5.92
C MET A 134 -16.72 -0.84 -4.53
N ARG A 135 -15.98 -1.97 -4.44
CA ARG A 135 -15.57 -2.53 -3.15
C ARG A 135 -14.70 -1.57 -2.35
N MET A 136 -13.75 -0.90 -3.02
CA MET A 136 -12.86 0.06 -2.36
C MET A 136 -13.62 1.33 -1.97
N ALA A 137 -14.59 1.76 -2.78
CA ALA A 137 -15.51 2.84 -2.45
C ALA A 137 -16.32 2.55 -1.17
N ASP A 138 -16.83 1.33 -1.04
CA ASP A 138 -17.55 0.88 0.16
C ASP A 138 -16.64 0.85 1.40
N GLN A 139 -15.44 0.28 1.29
CA GLN A 139 -14.48 0.20 2.39
C GLN A 139 -13.99 1.58 2.88
N ARG A 140 -14.00 2.58 2.00
CA ARG A 140 -13.58 3.95 2.33
C ARG A 140 -14.74 4.86 2.73
N HIS A 141 -15.97 4.34 2.71
CA HIS A 141 -17.18 5.13 3.01
C HIS A 141 -17.22 6.44 2.23
N ILE A 142 -16.89 6.39 0.94
CA ILE A 142 -16.91 7.59 0.11
C ILE A 142 -18.34 8.16 -0.01
N ALA A 143 -18.44 9.47 -0.18
CA ALA A 143 -19.72 10.17 -0.30
C ALA A 143 -20.54 9.68 -1.51
N ASP A 144 -21.85 9.70 -1.40
CA ASP A 144 -22.78 9.15 -2.43
C ASP A 144 -22.63 9.84 -3.79
N ASP A 145 -22.34 11.13 -3.80
CA ASP A 145 -22.09 11.91 -5.02
C ASP A 145 -20.82 11.44 -5.74
N VAL A 146 -19.74 11.19 -5.00
CA VAL A 146 -18.48 10.63 -5.54
C VAL A 146 -18.73 9.20 -6.03
N ARG A 147 -19.48 8.39 -5.26
CA ARG A 147 -19.85 7.02 -5.66
C ARG A 147 -20.62 7.03 -6.98
N LYS A 148 -21.57 7.96 -7.15
CA LYS A 148 -22.30 8.13 -8.38
C LYS A 148 -21.38 8.47 -9.55
N GLN A 149 -20.42 9.39 -9.35
CA GLN A 149 -19.42 9.73 -10.36
C GLN A 149 -18.59 8.51 -10.80
N LEU A 150 -18.21 7.63 -9.87
CA LEU A 150 -17.49 6.40 -10.21
C LEU A 150 -18.32 5.47 -11.10
N VAL A 151 -19.62 5.35 -10.83
CA VAL A 151 -20.54 4.55 -11.67
C VAL A 151 -20.72 5.19 -13.03
N ASP A 152 -20.99 6.49 -13.08
CA ASP A 152 -21.22 7.25 -14.31
C ASP A 152 -19.98 7.23 -15.24
N ASN A 153 -18.78 7.21 -14.66
CA ASN A 153 -17.50 7.12 -15.37
C ASN A 153 -16.99 5.68 -15.54
N HIS A 154 -17.82 4.67 -15.29
CA HIS A 154 -17.49 3.25 -15.48
C HIS A 154 -16.23 2.79 -14.78
N ALA A 155 -15.96 3.30 -13.56
CA ALA A 155 -14.79 2.91 -12.78
C ALA A 155 -14.83 1.40 -12.44
N VAL A 156 -13.77 0.67 -12.79
CA VAL A 156 -13.63 -0.78 -12.58
C VAL A 156 -12.57 -1.13 -11.55
N GLY A 157 -11.52 -0.33 -11.46
CA GLY A 157 -10.35 -0.57 -10.61
C GLY A 157 -10.03 0.57 -9.65
N GLU A 158 -9.29 0.22 -8.62
CA GLU A 158 -8.70 1.19 -7.69
C GLU A 158 -7.29 0.74 -7.30
N ALA A 159 -6.35 1.66 -7.36
CA ALA A 159 -4.99 1.47 -6.86
C ALA A 159 -4.52 2.75 -6.16
N LEU A 160 -3.98 2.64 -4.95
CA LEU A 160 -3.46 3.77 -4.16
C LEU A 160 -4.44 4.95 -4.03
N GLY A 161 -5.76 4.69 -4.05
CA GLY A 161 -6.82 5.68 -3.97
C GLY A 161 -7.18 6.37 -5.28
N GLN A 162 -6.55 5.99 -6.36
CA GLN A 162 -6.93 6.42 -7.69
C GLN A 162 -7.87 5.38 -8.29
N TYR A 163 -8.97 5.86 -8.88
CA TYR A 163 -9.95 5.01 -9.56
C TYR A 163 -9.71 5.10 -11.06
N CYS A 164 -9.81 3.97 -11.73
CA CYS A 164 -9.65 3.89 -13.17
C CYS A 164 -10.82 3.12 -13.83
N ASP A 165 -11.08 3.42 -15.08
CA ASP A 165 -11.96 2.65 -15.95
C ASP A 165 -11.20 1.47 -16.59
N ILE A 166 -11.79 0.85 -17.62
CA ILE A 166 -11.19 -0.32 -18.27
C ILE A 166 -9.94 0.03 -19.12
N ASP A 167 -9.78 1.28 -19.44
CA ASP A 167 -8.65 1.77 -20.25
C ASP A 167 -7.48 2.27 -19.36
N GLY A 168 -7.70 2.46 -18.05
CA GLY A 168 -6.68 2.79 -17.03
C GLY A 168 -6.71 4.25 -16.57
#